data_28e604f580976f2b022de142932faf37
#
_entry.id   28e604f580976f2b022de142932faf37
#
_cell.length_a   1.000
_cell.length_b   1.000
_cell.length_c   1.000
_cell.angle_alpha   90.00
_cell.angle_beta   90.00
_cell.angle_gamma   90.00
#
_symmetry.space_group_name_H-M   'P 1'
#
loop_
_entity.id
_entity.type
_entity.pdbx_description
1 polymer ?
#
loop_
_entity_poly.entity_id
_entity_poly.type
_entity_poly.pdbx_seq_one_letter_code
_entity_poly.pdbx_strand_id
1 'polypeptide(L)'
;MARGQRLALLLMLVMTGLMVSPVTASAATNRVSGTAYYDAAVCPGPPAGYEDFTSYDGFVIEGSLEGCLYTNVLDTRETPSGVYLEMGEEVFVGSLDGGPVGTFATTYRFESKWDPDVSTGVEVHGRCQHPIVRGSGTGGFEGARGRLDFKDIIGDTVTYVYRGHIRLT
;
A
#
# COMPACT_ATOMS: atom_id res chain seq x y z
N MET A 1 -86.92 23.88 -12.56
CA MET A 1 -85.86 24.42 -11.72
C MET A 1 -85.12 23.30 -11.04
N ALA A 2 -83.97 22.86 -11.57
CA ALA A 2 -83.18 21.74 -11.01
C ALA A 2 -81.75 22.25 -10.77
N ARG A 3 -81.37 22.33 -9.50
CA ARG A 3 -80.01 22.70 -9.07
C ARG A 3 -79.13 21.46 -9.10
N GLY A 4 -78.15 21.45 -9.99
CA GLY A 4 -77.09 20.42 -10.03
C GLY A 4 -76.00 20.72 -8.96
N GLN A 5 -75.84 19.79 -8.03
CA GLN A 5 -74.70 19.75 -7.11
C GLN A 5 -73.47 19.14 -7.82
N ARG A 6 -72.41 19.91 -7.95
CA ARG A 6 -71.08 19.44 -8.43
C ARG A 6 -70.29 18.93 -7.23
N LEU A 7 -70.09 17.63 -7.15
CA LEU A 7 -69.24 16.96 -6.16
C LEU A 7 -67.80 17.09 -6.63
N ALA A 8 -66.98 17.87 -5.93
CA ALA A 8 -65.54 17.98 -6.18
C ALA A 8 -64.78 16.85 -5.42
N LEU A 9 -64.26 15.90 -6.19
CA LEU A 9 -63.42 14.82 -5.63
C LEU A 9 -62.00 15.33 -5.48
N LEU A 10 -61.57 15.50 -4.19
CA LEU A 10 -60.20 15.91 -3.83
C LEU A 10 -59.33 14.66 -3.79
N LEU A 11 -58.46 14.48 -4.78
CA LEU A 11 -57.49 13.38 -4.84
C LEU A 11 -56.26 13.79 -3.97
N MET A 12 -56.12 13.27 -2.76
CA MET A 12 -54.90 13.43 -1.95
C MET A 12 -53.84 12.44 -2.46
N LEU A 13 -52.78 12.97 -3.11
CA LEU A 13 -51.63 12.23 -3.51
C LEU A 13 -50.68 12.12 -2.30
N VAL A 14 -50.67 10.94 -1.65
CA VAL A 14 -49.68 10.65 -0.56
C VAL A 14 -48.35 10.27 -1.21
N MET A 15 -47.41 11.22 -1.25
CA MET A 15 -46.01 10.90 -1.61
C MET A 15 -45.32 10.26 -0.41
N THR A 16 -45.19 8.94 -0.42
CA THR A 16 -44.32 8.20 0.48
C THR A 16 -42.87 8.35 0.00
N GLY A 17 -42.13 9.32 0.57
CA GLY A 17 -40.70 9.46 0.35
C GLY A 17 -39.95 8.27 0.96
N LEU A 18 -39.34 7.42 0.14
CA LEU A 18 -38.35 6.45 0.62
C LEU A 18 -37.12 7.23 1.12
N MET A 19 -36.93 7.27 2.43
CA MET A 19 -35.67 7.72 3.04
C MET A 19 -34.63 6.63 2.84
N VAL A 20 -33.76 6.75 1.82
CA VAL A 20 -32.57 5.93 1.66
C VAL A 20 -31.54 6.46 2.64
N SER A 21 -31.36 5.77 3.78
CA SER A 21 -30.25 6.08 4.70
C SER A 21 -28.93 5.74 4.02
N PRO A 22 -27.93 6.65 4.01
CA PRO A 22 -26.63 6.32 3.48
C PRO A 22 -25.99 5.24 4.36
N VAL A 23 -25.71 4.07 3.79
CA VAL A 23 -24.90 3.04 4.42
C VAL A 23 -23.48 3.57 4.46
N THR A 24 -23.01 4.04 5.60
CA THR A 24 -21.59 4.36 5.80
C THR A 24 -20.81 3.05 5.79
N ALA A 25 -20.12 2.76 4.68
CA ALA A 25 -19.19 1.65 4.63
C ALA A 25 -18.09 1.89 5.70
N SER A 26 -18.03 1.01 6.69
CA SER A 26 -16.91 1.04 7.66
C SER A 26 -15.65 0.58 6.93
N ALA A 27 -14.63 1.44 6.91
CA ALA A 27 -13.35 1.08 6.32
C ALA A 27 -12.75 -0.11 7.07
N ALA A 28 -12.68 -1.27 6.40
CA ALA A 28 -12.05 -2.46 6.94
C ALA A 28 -10.54 -2.28 7.01
N THR A 29 -9.93 -2.75 8.10
CA THR A 29 -8.47 -2.82 8.21
C THR A 29 -8.04 -4.23 7.85
N ASN A 30 -7.33 -4.38 6.74
CA ASN A 30 -6.76 -5.64 6.29
C ASN A 30 -5.38 -5.82 6.91
N ARG A 31 -5.16 -6.92 7.61
CA ARG A 31 -3.81 -7.35 7.99
C ARG A 31 -3.18 -8.00 6.78
N VAL A 32 -1.94 -7.63 6.50
CA VAL A 32 -1.19 -8.13 5.35
C VAL A 32 0.12 -8.77 5.79
N SER A 33 0.54 -9.82 5.06
CA SER A 33 1.81 -10.50 5.29
C SER A 33 2.22 -11.29 4.05
N GLY A 34 3.51 -11.58 3.95
CA GLY A 34 4.05 -12.35 2.84
C GLY A 34 5.57 -12.33 2.80
N THR A 35 6.10 -12.60 1.62
CA THR A 35 7.52 -12.64 1.30
C THR A 35 7.84 -11.65 0.19
N ALA A 36 9.14 -11.36 0.04
CA ALA A 36 9.60 -10.54 -1.06
C ALA A 36 11.04 -10.91 -1.47
N TYR A 37 11.39 -10.60 -2.72
CA TYR A 37 12.72 -10.81 -3.30
C TYR A 37 12.94 -9.90 -4.50
N TYR A 38 14.20 -9.63 -4.84
CA TYR A 38 14.54 -8.83 -6.03
C TYR A 38 14.54 -9.68 -7.29
N ASP A 39 13.82 -9.25 -8.32
CA ASP A 39 13.81 -9.89 -9.64
C ASP A 39 13.39 -8.90 -10.74
N ALA A 40 14.36 -8.40 -11.50
CA ALA A 40 14.14 -7.47 -12.62
C ALA A 40 13.41 -8.13 -13.81
N ALA A 41 13.38 -9.47 -13.90
CA ALA A 41 12.65 -10.13 -14.98
C ALA A 41 11.14 -10.18 -14.71
N VAL A 42 10.77 -10.26 -13.42
CA VAL A 42 9.36 -10.21 -12.98
C VAL A 42 8.88 -8.77 -12.85
N CYS A 43 9.73 -7.89 -12.31
CA CYS A 43 9.44 -6.48 -12.07
C CYS A 43 10.37 -5.59 -12.93
N PRO A 44 10.11 -5.44 -14.24
CA PRO A 44 11.08 -4.88 -15.20
C PRO A 44 11.25 -3.36 -15.12
N GLY A 45 10.40 -2.65 -14.38
CA GLY A 45 10.54 -1.20 -14.22
C GLY A 45 9.33 -0.55 -13.56
N PRO A 46 9.52 0.66 -12.99
CA PRO A 46 8.47 1.38 -12.29
C PRO A 46 7.36 1.87 -13.24
N PRO A 47 6.16 2.17 -12.68
CA PRO A 47 5.06 2.72 -13.47
C PRO A 47 5.35 4.17 -13.89
N ALA A 48 4.60 4.64 -14.90
CA ALA A 48 4.69 6.03 -15.38
C ALA A 48 4.48 7.03 -14.23
N GLY A 49 5.33 8.06 -14.21
CA GLY A 49 5.38 9.07 -13.15
C GLY A 49 6.31 8.72 -11.98
N TYR A 50 6.98 7.56 -12.05
CA TYR A 50 7.95 7.09 -11.05
C TYR A 50 9.25 6.61 -11.69
N GLU A 51 9.64 7.20 -12.81
CA GLU A 51 10.77 6.79 -13.63
C GLU A 51 12.12 6.80 -12.87
N ASP A 52 12.22 7.61 -11.81
CA ASP A 52 13.42 7.72 -10.97
C ASP A 52 13.51 6.62 -9.88
N PHE A 53 12.47 5.78 -9.74
CA PHE A 53 12.42 4.72 -8.73
C PHE A 53 13.16 3.45 -9.20
N THR A 54 14.46 3.61 -9.43
CA THR A 54 15.35 2.60 -10.02
C THR A 54 16.64 2.39 -9.22
N SER A 55 16.63 2.74 -7.92
CA SER A 55 17.82 2.58 -7.07
C SER A 55 18.20 1.11 -6.86
N TYR A 56 17.21 0.21 -6.98
CA TYR A 56 17.37 -1.24 -6.94
C TYR A 56 16.57 -1.89 -8.07
N ASP A 57 16.86 -3.16 -8.37
CA ASP A 57 15.97 -4.00 -9.15
C ASP A 57 14.56 -4.03 -8.55
N GLY A 58 13.56 -4.29 -9.38
CA GLY A 58 12.19 -4.38 -8.90
C GLY A 58 12.03 -5.47 -7.83
N PHE A 59 11.37 -5.13 -6.74
CA PHE A 59 11.16 -5.99 -5.58
C PHE A 59 9.82 -6.68 -5.71
N VAL A 60 9.84 -8.00 -5.96
CA VAL A 60 8.63 -8.83 -6.09
C VAL A 60 8.03 -9.01 -4.70
N ILE A 61 6.75 -8.74 -4.58
CA ILE A 61 5.97 -8.91 -3.35
C ILE A 61 4.97 -10.03 -3.57
N GLU A 62 4.94 -11.00 -2.66
CA GLU A 62 4.05 -12.16 -2.69
C GLU A 62 3.30 -12.33 -1.37
N GLY A 63 2.09 -12.86 -1.41
CA GLY A 63 1.24 -13.11 -0.25
C GLY A 63 -0.03 -12.28 -0.28
N SER A 64 -0.36 -11.54 0.80
CA SER A 64 -1.55 -10.68 0.81
C SER A 64 -1.46 -9.55 -0.24
N LEU A 65 -0.27 -9.03 -0.49
CA LEU A 65 0.03 -8.18 -1.62
C LEU A 65 0.73 -9.00 -2.70
N GLU A 66 0.32 -8.83 -3.95
CA GLU A 66 0.92 -9.45 -5.11
C GLU A 66 1.28 -8.38 -6.13
N GLY A 67 2.56 -8.20 -6.43
CA GLY A 67 3.02 -7.17 -7.36
C GLY A 67 4.48 -6.79 -7.20
N CYS A 68 4.80 -5.56 -7.59
CA CYS A 68 6.15 -5.02 -7.62
C CYS A 68 6.26 -3.75 -6.76
N LEU A 69 7.37 -3.64 -6.03
CA LEU A 69 7.76 -2.44 -5.30
C LEU A 69 9.04 -1.89 -5.92
N TYR A 70 9.07 -0.60 -6.20
CA TYR A 70 10.20 0.11 -6.81
C TYR A 70 10.67 1.21 -5.88
N THR A 71 11.98 1.39 -5.79
CA THR A 71 12.63 2.22 -4.76
C THR A 71 13.41 3.37 -5.36
N ASN A 72 13.28 4.55 -4.74
CA ASN A 72 14.12 5.72 -4.94
C ASN A 72 14.80 6.06 -3.60
N VAL A 73 16.12 5.78 -3.51
CA VAL A 73 16.94 6.11 -2.34
C VAL A 73 17.23 7.60 -2.32
N LEU A 74 16.94 8.26 -1.22
CA LEU A 74 17.15 9.71 -1.05
C LEU A 74 18.34 10.05 -0.16
N ASP A 75 18.62 9.21 0.85
CA ASP A 75 19.74 9.44 1.78
C ASP A 75 20.23 8.13 2.37
N THR A 76 21.54 8.04 2.59
CA THR A 76 22.20 6.90 3.24
C THR A 76 23.21 7.37 4.29
N ARG A 77 23.36 6.59 5.33
CA ARG A 77 24.33 6.86 6.39
C ARG A 77 24.89 5.58 6.96
N GLU A 78 26.20 5.55 7.13
CA GLU A 78 26.92 4.47 7.81
C GLU A 78 27.55 4.96 9.11
N THR A 79 27.68 4.06 10.09
CA THR A 79 28.40 4.31 11.33
C THR A 79 29.62 3.42 11.42
N PRO A 80 30.70 3.85 12.11
CA PRO A 80 31.90 3.00 12.32
C PRO A 80 31.59 1.69 13.08
N SER A 81 30.44 1.60 13.72
CA SER A 81 30.00 0.39 14.43
C SER A 81 29.21 -0.57 13.53
N GLY A 82 29.17 -0.37 12.21
CA GLY A 82 28.50 -1.25 11.26
C GLY A 82 26.97 -1.11 11.23
N VAL A 83 26.43 0.06 11.59
CA VAL A 83 25.01 0.35 11.37
C VAL A 83 24.88 1.10 10.05
N TYR A 84 24.07 0.57 9.13
CA TYR A 84 23.66 1.22 7.90
C TYR A 84 22.22 1.71 8.03
N LEU A 85 22.00 2.93 7.62
CA LEU A 85 20.69 3.60 7.60
C LEU A 85 20.43 4.08 6.19
N GLU A 86 19.22 3.87 5.71
CA GLU A 86 18.77 4.34 4.41
C GLU A 86 17.32 4.86 4.52
N MET A 87 17.02 5.89 3.75
CA MET A 87 15.66 6.39 3.63
C MET A 87 15.37 6.80 2.20
N GLY A 88 14.12 6.72 1.83
CA GLY A 88 13.66 7.09 0.51
C GLY A 88 12.16 6.98 0.34
N GLU A 89 11.78 6.84 -0.90
CA GLU A 89 10.41 6.70 -1.35
C GLU A 89 10.26 5.44 -2.19
N GLU A 90 9.06 4.89 -2.20
CA GLU A 90 8.77 3.71 -3.01
C GLU A 90 7.38 3.80 -3.61
N VAL A 91 7.18 3.06 -4.69
CA VAL A 91 5.87 2.84 -5.28
C VAL A 91 5.59 1.34 -5.43
N PHE A 92 4.47 0.91 -4.90
CA PHE A 92 3.93 -0.43 -5.12
C PHE A 92 2.93 -0.41 -6.29
N VAL A 93 3.00 -1.44 -7.13
CA VAL A 93 2.03 -1.71 -8.20
C VAL A 93 1.59 -3.16 -8.09
N GLY A 94 0.29 -3.39 -7.91
CA GLY A 94 -0.19 -4.77 -7.74
C GLY A 94 -1.61 -4.82 -7.21
N SER A 95 -1.94 -5.90 -6.50
CA SER A 95 -3.25 -6.14 -5.92
C SER A 95 -3.17 -6.52 -4.44
N LEU A 96 -4.26 -6.38 -3.72
CA LEU A 96 -4.46 -6.87 -2.35
C LEU A 96 -5.44 -8.04 -2.40
N ASP A 97 -4.99 -9.24 -1.93
CA ASP A 97 -5.79 -10.47 -1.84
C ASP A 97 -6.51 -10.82 -3.16
N GLY A 98 -5.83 -10.64 -4.31
CA GLY A 98 -6.38 -10.90 -5.65
C GLY A 98 -7.46 -9.90 -6.11
N GLY A 99 -7.60 -8.79 -5.40
CA GLY A 99 -8.53 -7.70 -5.74
C GLY A 99 -8.08 -6.87 -6.96
N PRO A 100 -8.72 -5.73 -7.20
CA PRO A 100 -8.34 -4.86 -8.33
C PRO A 100 -6.90 -4.36 -8.21
N VAL A 101 -6.22 -4.27 -9.36
CA VAL A 101 -4.88 -3.71 -9.46
C VAL A 101 -4.93 -2.19 -9.21
N GLY A 102 -3.89 -1.70 -8.56
CA GLY A 102 -3.68 -0.28 -8.30
C GLY A 102 -2.27 0.00 -7.84
N THR A 103 -2.03 1.23 -7.38
CA THR A 103 -0.73 1.67 -6.87
C THR A 103 -0.89 2.36 -5.52
N PHE A 104 0.16 2.38 -4.73
CA PHE A 104 0.34 3.32 -3.62
C PHE A 104 1.82 3.63 -3.44
N ALA A 105 2.13 4.83 -2.95
CA ALA A 105 3.48 5.20 -2.57
C ALA A 105 3.71 5.00 -1.07
N THR A 106 4.96 4.72 -0.70
CA THR A 106 5.44 4.75 0.68
C THR A 106 6.63 5.69 0.80
N THR A 107 6.88 6.22 1.98
CA THR A 107 8.24 6.54 2.38
C THR A 107 8.81 5.34 3.11
N TYR A 108 10.13 5.22 3.19
CA TYR A 108 10.71 4.14 3.98
C TYR A 108 11.90 4.57 4.82
N ARG A 109 12.16 3.77 5.85
CA ARG A 109 13.35 3.85 6.66
C ARG A 109 13.86 2.45 6.91
N PHE A 110 15.03 2.16 6.38
CA PHE A 110 15.76 0.93 6.54
C PHE A 110 16.89 1.12 7.56
N GLU A 111 17.08 0.11 8.40
CA GLU A 111 18.20 0.01 9.32
C GLU A 111 18.73 -1.41 9.26
N SER A 112 20.04 -1.55 9.02
CA SER A 112 20.73 -2.84 9.12
C SER A 112 21.96 -2.75 9.99
N LYS A 113 22.35 -3.91 10.52
CA LYS A 113 23.57 -4.10 11.30
C LYS A 113 24.48 -5.07 10.58
N TRP A 114 25.73 -4.69 10.44
CA TRP A 114 26.80 -5.44 9.81
C TRP A 114 27.90 -5.74 10.84
N ASP A 115 28.54 -6.88 10.74
CA ASP A 115 29.62 -7.30 11.61
C ASP A 115 30.86 -7.69 10.78
N PRO A 116 32.02 -7.03 10.97
CA PRO A 116 32.31 -5.95 11.91
C PRO A 116 31.78 -4.56 11.48
N ASP A 117 31.67 -4.28 10.17
CA ASP A 117 31.25 -3.01 9.58
C ASP A 117 30.60 -3.22 8.20
N VAL A 118 30.04 -2.16 7.60
CA VAL A 118 29.32 -2.25 6.33
C VAL A 118 30.22 -2.61 5.15
N SER A 119 31.48 -2.20 5.19
CA SER A 119 32.41 -2.36 4.03
C SER A 119 33.06 -3.74 3.95
N THR A 120 33.23 -4.43 5.08
CA THR A 120 33.94 -5.71 5.15
C THR A 120 33.15 -6.83 5.83
N GLY A 121 32.03 -6.48 6.45
CA GLY A 121 31.22 -7.38 7.26
C GLY A 121 30.16 -8.10 6.47
N VAL A 122 29.37 -8.86 7.22
CA VAL A 122 28.14 -9.48 6.75
C VAL A 122 26.96 -8.88 7.48
N GLU A 123 25.84 -8.76 6.82
CA GLU A 123 24.61 -8.33 7.46
C GLU A 123 24.15 -9.37 8.49
N VAL A 124 23.87 -8.92 9.70
CA VAL A 124 23.38 -9.77 10.79
C VAL A 124 21.95 -9.46 11.20
N HIS A 125 21.43 -8.32 10.77
CA HIS A 125 20.06 -7.90 11.02
C HIS A 125 19.66 -6.77 10.07
N GLY A 126 18.45 -6.83 9.51
CA GLY A 126 17.86 -5.74 8.74
C GLY A 126 16.35 -5.63 9.01
N ARG A 127 15.87 -4.41 8.97
CA ARG A 127 14.43 -4.08 9.08
C ARG A 127 14.11 -2.79 8.37
N CYS A 128 12.92 -2.73 7.80
CA CYS A 128 12.43 -1.54 7.12
C CYS A 128 10.99 -1.22 7.49
N GLN A 129 10.66 0.06 7.62
CA GLN A 129 9.31 0.54 7.87
C GLN A 129 8.83 1.36 6.69
N HIS A 130 7.64 1.06 6.18
CA HIS A 130 7.06 1.66 4.96
C HIS A 130 5.67 2.22 5.25
N PRO A 131 5.54 3.41 5.85
CA PRO A 131 4.24 4.09 5.98
C PRO A 131 3.70 4.49 4.61
N ILE A 132 2.43 4.17 4.34
CA ILE A 132 1.74 4.53 3.10
C ILE A 132 1.49 6.03 3.08
N VAL A 133 1.90 6.70 2.01
CA VAL A 133 1.67 8.14 1.79
C VAL A 133 0.18 8.38 1.55
N ARG A 134 -0.41 9.27 2.32
CA ARG A 134 -1.83 9.60 2.19
C ARG A 134 -2.15 10.19 0.82
N GLY A 135 -3.19 9.66 0.18
CA GLY A 135 -3.66 10.15 -1.12
C GLY A 135 -2.84 9.68 -2.31
N SER A 136 -1.85 8.80 -2.10
CA SER A 136 -1.07 8.19 -3.18
C SER A 136 -1.75 6.96 -3.81
N GLY A 137 -2.78 6.42 -3.15
CA GLY A 137 -3.47 5.21 -3.62
C GLY A 137 -4.31 5.47 -4.87
N THR A 138 -4.21 4.55 -5.84
CA THR A 138 -5.01 4.53 -7.06
C THR A 138 -5.63 3.16 -7.30
N GLY A 139 -6.67 3.07 -8.11
CA GLY A 139 -7.31 1.80 -8.46
C GLY A 139 -7.74 1.03 -7.21
N GLY A 140 -7.30 -0.23 -7.08
CA GLY A 140 -7.59 -1.08 -5.91
C GLY A 140 -7.10 -0.54 -4.57
N PHE A 141 -6.25 0.50 -4.57
CA PHE A 141 -5.71 1.14 -3.37
C PHE A 141 -6.19 2.58 -3.17
N GLU A 142 -7.26 3.00 -3.84
CA GLU A 142 -7.82 4.33 -3.61
C GLU A 142 -8.14 4.53 -2.12
N GLY A 143 -7.67 5.66 -1.56
CA GLY A 143 -7.82 5.97 -0.13
C GLY A 143 -6.98 5.14 0.83
N ALA A 144 -6.04 4.32 0.32
CA ALA A 144 -5.19 3.45 1.14
C ALA A 144 -4.41 4.23 2.21
N ARG A 145 -4.35 3.62 3.41
CA ARG A 145 -3.58 4.08 4.56
C ARG A 145 -3.05 2.89 5.31
N GLY A 146 -1.93 3.05 5.98
CA GLY A 146 -1.36 1.99 6.78
C GLY A 146 0.15 1.98 6.76
N ARG A 147 0.71 0.82 7.02
CA ARG A 147 2.15 0.61 7.04
C ARG A 147 2.49 -0.85 6.76
N LEU A 148 3.59 -1.05 6.06
CA LEU A 148 4.26 -2.33 5.93
C LEU A 148 5.55 -2.28 6.76
N ASP A 149 5.90 -3.39 7.38
CA ASP A 149 7.17 -3.59 8.09
C ASP A 149 7.86 -4.79 7.46
N PHE A 150 9.04 -4.60 6.87
CA PHE A 150 9.87 -5.65 6.31
C PHE A 150 10.97 -6.04 7.29
N LYS A 151 11.38 -7.29 7.20
CA LYS A 151 12.50 -7.84 7.95
C LYS A 151 13.32 -8.75 7.04
N ASP A 152 14.63 -8.58 7.09
CA ASP A 152 15.59 -9.41 6.39
C ASP A 152 15.76 -10.73 7.16
N ILE A 153 15.70 -11.81 6.42
CA ILE A 153 15.97 -13.16 6.89
C ILE A 153 17.35 -13.54 6.37
N ILE A 154 18.33 -13.42 7.25
CA ILE A 154 19.73 -13.64 6.92
C ILE A 154 20.00 -15.14 6.85
N GLY A 155 20.60 -15.59 5.75
CA GLY A 155 20.97 -16.99 5.48
C GLY A 155 21.98 -17.03 4.33
N ASP A 156 22.11 -18.15 3.65
CA ASP A 156 22.96 -18.29 2.45
C ASP A 156 22.54 -17.31 1.34
N THR A 157 21.26 -16.99 1.29
CA THR A 157 20.67 -15.92 0.49
C THR A 157 19.75 -15.11 1.40
N VAL A 158 19.86 -13.79 1.32
CA VAL A 158 18.94 -12.89 2.04
C VAL A 158 17.58 -12.98 1.38
N THR A 159 16.56 -13.25 2.19
CA THR A 159 15.16 -13.20 1.79
C THR A 159 14.41 -12.23 2.70
N TYR A 160 13.23 -11.81 2.30
CA TYR A 160 12.50 -10.78 3.01
C TYR A 160 11.11 -11.29 3.38
N VAL A 161 10.68 -10.98 4.58
CA VAL A 161 9.29 -11.17 5.01
C VAL A 161 8.68 -9.84 5.36
N TYR A 162 7.40 -9.66 5.06
CA TYR A 162 6.69 -8.45 5.46
C TYR A 162 5.43 -8.79 6.25
N ARG A 163 5.02 -7.83 7.04
CA ARG A 163 3.73 -7.78 7.71
C ARG A 163 3.26 -6.33 7.82
N GLY A 164 1.98 -6.13 7.98
CA GLY A 164 1.46 -4.79 8.12
C GLY A 164 -0.05 -4.73 8.20
N HIS A 165 -0.55 -3.56 7.88
CA HIS A 165 -1.98 -3.34 7.75
C HIS A 165 -2.26 -2.29 6.69
N ILE A 166 -3.30 -2.53 5.90
CA ILE A 166 -3.82 -1.58 4.91
C ILE A 166 -5.30 -1.36 5.20
N ARG A 167 -5.68 -0.11 5.29
CA ARG A 167 -7.06 0.33 5.41
C ARG A 167 -7.45 1.03 4.12
N LEU A 168 -8.48 0.53 3.46
CA LEU A 168 -9.13 1.15 2.30
C LEU A 168 -10.37 1.91 2.77
N THR A 169 -10.68 3.04 2.14
CA THR A 169 -11.83 3.90 2.51
C THR A 169 -12.87 3.96 1.39
#